data_09d075d5d0d4f98c4405c6e7b0386f30
#
_entry.id   09d075d5d0d4f98c4405c6e7b0386f30
#
_cell.length_a   1.000
_cell.length_b   1.000
_cell.length_c   1.000
_cell.angle_alpha   90.00
_cell.angle_beta   90.00
_cell.angle_gamma   90.00
#
_symmetry.space_group_name_H-M   'P 1'
#
loop_
_entity.id
_entity.type
_entity.pdbx_description
1 polymer ?
#
loop_
_entity_poly.entity_id
_entity_poly.type
_entity_poly.pdbx_seq_one_letter_code
_entity_poly.pdbx_strand_id
1 'polypeptide(L)' 'MIKVKTFANELKIFHTMNELRELDDQVNAFLKENKIKKIVSVSDACTTDNTGATIGVIRVLAYEA' A
#
# COMPACT_ATOMS: atom_id res chain seq x y z
N MET A 1 -5.88 20.69 1.00
CA MET A 1 -5.18 20.16 2.20
C MET A 1 -4.54 18.82 1.84
N ILE A 2 -3.29 18.64 2.18
CA ILE A 2 -2.59 17.37 1.95
C ILE A 2 -2.93 16.40 3.08
N LYS A 3 -3.33 15.21 2.72
CA LYS A 3 -3.62 14.13 3.68
C LYS A 3 -2.77 12.91 3.34
N VAL A 4 -2.63 12.04 4.32
CA VAL A 4 -1.82 10.82 4.20
C VAL A 4 -2.70 9.62 4.55
N LYS A 5 -2.61 8.58 3.75
CA LYS A 5 -3.25 7.28 4.01
C LYS A 5 -2.20 6.18 3.93
N THR A 6 -2.17 5.33 4.94
CA THR A 6 -1.23 4.21 5.00
C THR A 6 -1.96 2.91 4.69
N PHE A 7 -1.37 2.10 3.82
CA PHE A 7 -1.84 0.76 3.49
C PHE A 7 -0.76 -0.24 3.86
N ALA A 8 -1.14 -1.41 4.32
CA ALA A 8 -0.19 -2.46 4.66
C ALA A 8 -0.73 -3.81 4.24
N ASN A 9 0.18 -4.68 3.82
CA ASN A 9 -0.16 -6.05 3.46
C ASN A 9 1.02 -6.97 3.76
N GLU A 10 0.74 -8.24 4.05
CA GLU A 10 1.76 -9.25 4.21
C GLU A 10 2.04 -9.89 2.84
N LEU A 11 3.33 -10.13 2.56
CA LEU A 11 3.75 -10.83 1.35
C LEU A 11 4.18 -12.24 1.73
N LYS A 12 3.44 -13.23 1.27
CA LYS A 12 3.82 -14.63 1.42
C LYS A 12 4.76 -15.02 0.29
N ILE A 13 5.77 -15.85 0.60
CA ILE A 13 6.87 -16.16 -0.32
C ILE A 13 6.36 -16.62 -1.70
N PHE A 14 5.33 -17.45 -1.75
CA PHE A 14 4.84 -18.02 -3.01
C PHE A 14 3.70 -17.22 -3.64
N HIS A 15 3.28 -16.12 -3.03
CA HIS A 15 2.12 -15.34 -3.48
C HIS A 15 2.41 -13.86 -3.59
N THR A 16 3.68 -13.48 -3.71
CA THR A 16 4.12 -12.09 -3.68
C THR A 16 3.38 -11.20 -4.68
N MET A 17 3.25 -11.65 -5.93
CA MET A 17 2.59 -10.83 -6.95
C MET A 17 1.10 -10.65 -6.66
N ASN A 18 0.43 -11.67 -6.15
CA ASN A 18 -0.98 -11.56 -5.78
C ASN A 18 -1.17 -10.60 -4.62
N GLU A 19 -0.29 -10.66 -3.62
CA GLU A 19 -0.34 -9.77 -2.47
C GLU A 19 -0.09 -8.31 -2.86
N LEU A 20 0.83 -8.08 -3.79
CA LEU A 20 1.08 -6.73 -4.31
C LEU A 20 -0.11 -6.20 -5.11
N ARG A 21 -0.76 -7.05 -5.90
CA ARG A 21 -1.97 -6.68 -6.63
C ARG A 21 -3.11 -6.33 -5.68
N GLU A 22 -3.27 -7.10 -4.60
CA GLU A 22 -4.27 -6.77 -3.58
C GLU A 22 -4.00 -5.41 -2.95
N LEU A 23 -2.73 -5.10 -2.67
CA LEU A 23 -2.36 -3.80 -2.14
C LEU A 23 -2.71 -2.68 -3.13
N ASP A 24 -2.40 -2.87 -4.41
CA ASP A 24 -2.75 -1.92 -5.45
C ASP A 24 -4.27 -1.74 -5.56
N ASP A 25 -5.02 -2.82 -5.47
CA ASP A 25 -6.49 -2.78 -5.51
C ASP A 25 -7.05 -1.99 -4.33
N GLN A 26 -6.47 -2.15 -3.13
CA GLN A 26 -6.86 -1.38 -1.95
C GLN A 26 -6.62 0.11 -2.16
N VAL A 27 -5.47 0.48 -2.70
CA VAL A 27 -5.14 1.87 -2.99
C VAL A 27 -6.09 2.45 -4.03
N ASN A 28 -6.31 1.73 -5.12
CA ASN A 28 -7.17 2.18 -6.20
C ASN A 28 -8.62 2.32 -5.75
N ALA A 29 -9.12 1.39 -4.92
CA ALA A 29 -10.46 1.47 -4.35
C ALA A 29 -10.60 2.72 -3.47
N PHE A 30 -9.61 3.00 -2.64
CA PHE A 30 -9.60 4.19 -1.80
C PHE A 30 -9.67 5.46 -2.64
N LEU A 31 -8.86 5.55 -3.69
CA LEU A 31 -8.84 6.72 -4.58
C LEU A 31 -10.20 6.94 -5.24
N LYS A 32 -10.82 5.86 -5.69
CA LYS A 32 -12.12 5.92 -6.35
C LYS A 32 -13.24 6.29 -5.39
N GLU A 33 -13.29 5.65 -4.22
CA GLU A 33 -14.34 5.89 -3.22
C GLU A 33 -14.31 7.31 -2.67
N ASN A 34 -13.12 7.89 -2.53
CA ASN A 34 -12.95 9.23 -1.99
C ASN A 34 -12.80 10.29 -3.07
N LYS A 35 -12.93 9.91 -4.33
CA LYS A 35 -12.85 10.82 -5.49
C LYS A 35 -11.56 11.64 -5.50
N ILE A 36 -10.45 11.00 -5.17
CA ILE A 36 -9.14 11.65 -5.14
C ILE A 36 -8.68 11.92 -6.57
N LYS A 37 -8.39 13.17 -6.88
CA LYS A 37 -7.98 13.57 -8.24
C LYS A 37 -6.49 13.87 -8.34
N LYS A 38 -5.82 14.13 -7.23
CA LYS A 38 -4.42 14.50 -7.24
C LYS A 38 -3.66 13.72 -6.19
N ILE A 39 -2.66 12.99 -6.65
CA ILE A 39 -1.73 12.26 -5.80
C ILE A 39 -0.44 13.06 -5.71
N VAL A 40 0.03 13.31 -4.51
CA VAL A 40 1.26 14.06 -4.26
C VAL A 40 2.46 13.12 -4.28
N SER A 41 2.37 11.99 -3.57
CA SER A 41 3.46 11.01 -3.58
C SER A 41 2.94 9.65 -3.12
N VAL A 42 3.66 8.61 -3.54
CA VAL A 42 3.46 7.23 -3.07
C VAL A 42 4.84 6.71 -2.70
N SER A 43 4.97 6.16 -1.50
CA SER A 43 6.22 5.55 -1.07
C SER A 43 5.95 4.22 -0.39
N ASP A 44 6.88 3.29 -0.60
CA ASP A 44 6.78 1.94 -0.06
C ASP A 44 7.97 1.64 0.84
N ALA A 45 7.71 0.85 1.87
CA ALA A 45 8.74 0.29 2.72
C ALA A 45 8.42 -1.16 2.98
N CYS A 46 9.46 -1.97 3.19
CA CYS A 46 9.30 -3.38 3.51
C CYS A 46 9.76 -3.66 4.93
N THR A 47 9.04 -4.56 5.58
CA THR A 47 9.42 -5.07 6.91
C THR A 47 9.55 -6.59 6.82
N THR A 48 10.43 -7.16 7.63
CA THR A 48 10.56 -8.62 7.74
C THR A 48 10.32 -9.04 9.18
N ASP A 49 9.75 -10.24 9.36
CA ASP A 49 9.65 -10.81 10.69
C ASP A 49 10.98 -11.46 11.11
N ASN A 50 11.05 -11.95 12.35
CA ASN A 50 12.28 -12.53 12.89
C ASN A 50 12.68 -13.84 12.20
N THR A 51 11.76 -14.52 11.53
CA THR A 51 12.03 -15.76 10.84
C THR A 51 12.34 -15.56 9.36
N GLY A 52 12.07 -14.37 8.83
CA GLY A 52 12.18 -14.07 7.41
C GLY A 52 11.14 -14.75 6.54
N ALA A 53 10.17 -15.44 7.14
CA ALA A 53 9.14 -16.17 6.39
C ALA A 53 8.05 -15.25 5.84
N THR A 54 7.85 -14.08 6.45
CA THR A 54 6.83 -13.14 6.04
C THR A 54 7.46 -11.76 5.85
N ILE A 55 7.14 -11.13 4.73
CA ILE A 55 7.56 -9.76 4.44
C ILE A 55 6.31 -8.89 4.46
N GLY A 56 6.37 -7.79 5.20
CA GLY A 56 5.30 -6.80 5.17
C GLY A 56 5.66 -5.67 4.22
N VAL A 57 4.68 -5.17 3.48
CA VAL A 57 4.81 -3.95 2.69
C VAL A 57 3.91 -2.89 3.28
N ILE A 58 4.49 -1.72 3.51
CA ILE A 58 3.76 -0.55 3.97
C ILE A 58 3.81 0.48 2.84
N ARG A 59 2.65 0.89 2.36
CA ARG A 59 2.55 1.91 1.32
C ARG A 59 1.91 3.16 1.91
N VAL A 60 2.60 4.27 1.76
CA VAL A 60 2.11 5.57 2.23
C VAL A 60 1.72 6.40 1.03
N LEU A 61 0.48 6.85 1.01
CA LEU A 61 -0.09 7.68 -0.04
C LEU A 61 -0.31 9.09 0.52
N ALA A 62 0.30 10.08 -0.11
CA ALA A 62 0.02 11.48 0.18
C ALA A 62 -0.81 12.05 -0.97
N TYR A 63 -1.92 12.68 -0.66
CA TYR A 63 -2.87 13.15 -1.67
C TYR A 63 -3.48 14.49 -1.27
N GLU A 64 -3.99 15.19 -2.28
CA GLU A 64 -4.73 16.43 -2.08
C GLU A 64 -6.19 16.12 -1.81
N ALA A 65 -6.68 16.58 -0.69
CA ALA A 65 -8.08 16.36 -0.29
C ALA A 65 -8.92 17.63 -0.49
#